data_d7605affdf7d0dd66153f145c11caae3
#
_entry.id   d7605affdf7d0dd66153f145c11caae3
#
_cell.length_a   1.000
_cell.length_b   1.000
_cell.length_c   1.000
_cell.angle_alpha   90.00
_cell.angle_beta   90.00
_cell.angle_gamma   90.00
#
_symmetry.space_group_name_H-M   'P 1'
#
loop_
_entity.id
_entity.type
_entity.pdbx_description
1 polymer ?
#
loop_
_entity_poly.entity_id
_entity_poly.type
_entity_poly.pdbx_seq_one_letter_code
_entity_poly.pdbx_strand_id
1 'polypeptide(L)'
;MKSRLDSVLGRVTTYRLMVYCLGLMVVLALIFAVTGSLAFAPTAMLASLGVLLIVTYLTNRLFAGMFRVAPHSESSIITALLLFFILQPTTDPTTLLQIALAALFASASKYVLAFRGRHIFNPAAVGAVWLALFHFFLALWWVGSPILVGFTAVLAFAVLYRTRRTELGAVFVVLAAIIMLSRNLMDGSTFTDALQYVVTQTPLVFFAGFMLSEPLTLPPLRWQQLSAAALVAVLFAIPITIGSFQFGPESALIVGNAIAFLFGQRSGIELVMTGKRSLTPSSMEFAFRPARPLRYRAGQYVELTLPHPGMDSRGARRSFSLVSAPREDDVVKIGIKTAAKGSSFKKALCALGVGDTVRATGVAGDFLLPKNPHRALLLVAGGIGVTPFVSQLAELDRNHTRDIVVVYLSSDPAEAAYLDSLARSRGRVIVVSKTDVPDLPGSFENVVVPSLGQEELRAIVPDISRRDVYVSGPPGLVNSVSASARALKAKRLTKDYFSGY
;
A
#
# COMPACT_ATOMS: atom_id res chain seq x y z
N MET A 1 -6.07 8.83 -19.64
CA MET A 1 -6.10 7.40 -19.25
C MET A 1 -5.80 7.20 -17.76
N LYS A 2 -4.71 7.75 -17.22
CA LYS A 2 -4.30 7.61 -15.81
C LYS A 2 -5.35 8.07 -14.79
N SER A 3 -5.99 9.23 -15.01
CA SER A 3 -7.05 9.75 -14.11
C SER A 3 -8.33 8.89 -14.10
N ARG A 4 -8.66 8.24 -15.22
CA ARG A 4 -9.82 7.30 -15.28
C ARG A 4 -9.51 6.01 -14.53
N LEU A 5 -8.30 5.47 -14.66
CA LEU A 5 -7.86 4.30 -13.90
C LEU A 5 -7.89 4.57 -12.39
N ASP A 6 -7.35 5.72 -11.96
CA ASP A 6 -7.38 6.15 -10.56
C ASP A 6 -8.81 6.31 -10.03
N SER A 7 -9.74 6.82 -10.85
CA SER A 7 -11.14 7.00 -10.45
C SER A 7 -11.90 5.67 -10.33
N VAL A 8 -11.60 4.70 -11.18
CA VAL A 8 -12.25 3.38 -11.17
C VAL A 8 -11.69 2.51 -10.04
N LEU A 9 -10.37 2.35 -9.98
CA LEU A 9 -9.71 1.53 -8.96
C LEU A 9 -9.82 2.16 -7.56
N GLY A 10 -9.96 3.49 -7.46
CA GLY A 10 -10.15 4.20 -6.21
C GLY A 10 -11.48 3.93 -5.51
N ARG A 11 -12.50 3.42 -6.22
CA ARG A 11 -13.84 3.19 -5.67
C ARG A 11 -13.96 1.93 -4.81
N VAL A 12 -13.00 1.02 -4.91
CA VAL A 12 -13.00 -0.26 -4.18
C VAL A 12 -11.80 -0.36 -3.24
N THR A 13 -11.95 -1.11 -2.15
CA THR A 13 -10.83 -1.42 -1.26
C THR A 13 -9.82 -2.32 -1.97
N THR A 14 -8.57 -2.32 -1.51
CA THR A 14 -7.55 -3.24 -2.03
C THR A 14 -7.96 -4.70 -1.84
N TYR A 15 -8.59 -5.04 -0.70
CA TYR A 15 -9.08 -6.39 -0.44
C TYR A 15 -10.18 -6.82 -1.43
N ARG A 16 -11.18 -5.96 -1.68
CA ARG A 16 -12.21 -6.24 -2.68
C ARG A 16 -11.64 -6.35 -4.08
N LEU A 17 -10.71 -5.48 -4.45
CA LEU A 17 -10.04 -5.58 -5.73
C LEU A 17 -9.33 -6.93 -5.89
N MET A 18 -8.61 -7.38 -4.84
CA MET A 18 -7.97 -8.70 -4.86
C MET A 18 -8.99 -9.83 -5.02
N VAL A 19 -10.11 -9.79 -4.27
CA VAL A 19 -11.19 -10.78 -4.41
C VAL A 19 -11.74 -10.79 -5.84
N TYR A 20 -11.98 -9.63 -6.43
CA TYR A 20 -12.50 -9.55 -7.81
C TYR A 20 -11.49 -10.05 -8.84
N CYS A 21 -10.22 -9.68 -8.71
CA CYS A 21 -9.17 -10.14 -9.63
C CYS A 21 -8.96 -11.65 -9.52
N LEU A 22 -8.80 -12.18 -8.31
CA LEU A 22 -8.63 -13.61 -8.09
C LEU A 22 -9.88 -14.41 -8.47
N GLY A 23 -11.08 -13.90 -8.14
CA GLY A 23 -12.35 -14.51 -8.53
C GLY A 23 -12.52 -14.58 -10.06
N LEU A 24 -12.16 -13.48 -10.76
CA LEU A 24 -12.16 -13.49 -12.23
C LEU A 24 -11.18 -14.52 -12.79
N MET A 25 -9.99 -14.65 -12.19
CA MET A 25 -9.02 -15.68 -12.59
C MET A 25 -9.58 -17.09 -12.38
N VAL A 26 -10.32 -17.35 -11.28
CA VAL A 26 -10.99 -18.65 -11.05
C VAL A 26 -12.02 -18.94 -12.14
N VAL A 27 -12.84 -17.95 -12.49
CA VAL A 27 -13.84 -18.11 -13.57
C VAL A 27 -13.16 -18.42 -14.90
N LEU A 28 -12.10 -17.70 -15.25
CA LEU A 28 -11.33 -17.97 -16.47
C LEU A 28 -10.70 -19.37 -16.44
N ALA A 29 -10.10 -19.77 -15.32
CA ALA A 29 -9.51 -21.08 -15.18
C ALA A 29 -10.56 -22.22 -15.32
N LEU A 30 -11.77 -22.04 -14.77
CA LEU A 30 -12.87 -22.99 -14.95
C LEU A 30 -13.34 -23.06 -16.41
N ILE A 31 -13.43 -21.92 -17.10
CA ILE A 31 -13.76 -21.90 -18.53
C ILE A 31 -12.71 -22.69 -19.33
N PHE A 32 -11.42 -22.46 -19.08
CA PHE A 32 -10.34 -23.17 -19.76
C PHE A 32 -10.28 -24.66 -19.39
N ALA A 33 -10.68 -25.02 -18.18
CA ALA A 33 -10.83 -26.43 -17.80
C ALA A 33 -11.98 -27.12 -18.53
N VAL A 34 -13.16 -26.46 -18.68
CA VAL A 34 -14.30 -26.99 -19.43
C VAL A 34 -13.99 -27.12 -20.91
N THR A 35 -13.23 -26.19 -21.50
CA THR A 35 -12.80 -26.27 -22.90
C THR A 35 -11.64 -27.24 -23.15
N GLY A 36 -11.13 -27.92 -22.11
CA GLY A 36 -10.00 -28.84 -22.23
C GLY A 36 -8.65 -28.14 -22.45
N SER A 37 -8.60 -26.81 -22.37
CA SER A 37 -7.38 -26.03 -22.56
C SER A 37 -6.47 -26.03 -21.31
N LEU A 38 -7.03 -26.37 -20.15
CA LEU A 38 -6.29 -26.55 -18.90
C LEU A 38 -6.33 -28.04 -18.47
N ALA A 39 -5.24 -28.58 -17.99
CA ALA A 39 -5.08 -30.01 -17.70
C ALA A 39 -5.89 -30.54 -16.50
N PHE A 40 -6.63 -29.68 -15.80
CA PHE A 40 -7.39 -30.05 -14.60
C PHE A 40 -8.88 -30.24 -14.91
N ALA A 41 -9.46 -31.30 -14.36
CA ALA A 41 -10.91 -31.51 -14.46
C ALA A 41 -11.67 -30.41 -13.71
N PRO A 42 -12.77 -29.87 -14.30
CA PRO A 42 -13.59 -28.85 -13.63
C PRO A 42 -14.13 -29.30 -12.26
N THR A 43 -14.45 -30.57 -12.12
CA THR A 43 -14.91 -31.19 -10.86
C THR A 43 -13.84 -31.14 -9.77
N ALA A 44 -12.58 -31.41 -10.11
CA ALA A 44 -11.45 -31.33 -9.19
C ALA A 44 -11.20 -29.88 -8.73
N MET A 45 -11.31 -28.92 -9.67
CA MET A 45 -11.19 -27.51 -9.36
C MET A 45 -12.30 -27.04 -8.41
N LEU A 46 -13.55 -27.42 -8.69
CA LEU A 46 -14.69 -27.04 -7.84
C LEU A 46 -14.62 -27.71 -6.46
N ALA A 47 -14.22 -28.99 -6.37
CA ALA A 47 -14.05 -29.69 -5.09
C ALA A 47 -12.99 -29.03 -4.22
N SER A 48 -11.79 -28.78 -4.77
CA SER A 48 -10.71 -28.11 -4.05
C SER A 48 -11.06 -26.69 -3.64
N LEU A 49 -11.67 -25.91 -4.54
CA LEU A 49 -12.14 -24.55 -4.25
C LEU A 49 -13.18 -24.54 -3.14
N GLY A 50 -14.16 -25.44 -3.19
CA GLY A 50 -15.20 -25.58 -2.16
C GLY A 50 -14.60 -25.85 -0.79
N VAL A 51 -13.69 -26.82 -0.67
CA VAL A 51 -12.99 -27.16 0.57
C VAL A 51 -12.21 -25.94 1.09
N LEU A 52 -11.43 -25.28 0.24
CA LEU A 52 -10.65 -24.11 0.62
C LEU A 52 -11.53 -22.96 1.14
N LEU A 53 -12.61 -22.63 0.45
CA LEU A 53 -13.53 -21.55 0.85
C LEU A 53 -14.22 -21.88 2.19
N ILE A 54 -14.75 -23.10 2.33
CA ILE A 54 -15.47 -23.51 3.55
C ILE A 54 -14.50 -23.53 4.73
N VAL A 55 -13.36 -24.20 4.61
CA VAL A 55 -12.42 -24.36 5.72
C VAL A 55 -11.82 -23.02 6.13
N THR A 56 -11.34 -22.20 5.18
CA THR A 56 -10.77 -20.90 5.55
C THR A 56 -11.81 -19.98 6.18
N TYR A 57 -13.06 -20.00 5.73
CA TYR A 57 -14.12 -19.17 6.27
C TYR A 57 -14.50 -19.58 7.71
N LEU A 58 -14.72 -20.90 7.93
CA LEU A 58 -15.09 -21.42 9.25
C LEU A 58 -13.97 -21.26 10.27
N THR A 59 -12.75 -21.64 9.89
CA THR A 59 -11.58 -21.55 10.77
C THR A 59 -11.21 -20.10 11.10
N ASN A 60 -11.33 -19.18 10.13
CA ASN A 60 -11.12 -17.75 10.41
C ASN A 60 -12.12 -17.21 11.43
N ARG A 61 -13.39 -17.63 11.38
CA ARG A 61 -14.39 -17.22 12.39
C ARG A 61 -14.12 -17.86 13.74
N LEU A 62 -13.76 -19.13 13.77
CA LEU A 62 -13.38 -19.86 14.99
C LEU A 62 -12.23 -19.16 15.72
N PHE A 63 -11.11 -18.92 15.01
CA PHE A 63 -9.95 -18.26 15.61
C PHE A 63 -10.25 -16.81 15.98
N ALA A 64 -11.01 -16.06 15.17
CA ALA A 64 -11.43 -14.71 15.51
C ALA A 64 -12.22 -14.66 16.83
N GLY A 65 -13.12 -15.64 17.06
CA GLY A 65 -13.85 -15.78 18.32
C GLY A 65 -12.91 -16.11 19.48
N MET A 66 -12.00 -17.07 19.31
CA MET A 66 -11.02 -17.46 20.36
C MET A 66 -10.11 -16.29 20.76
N PHE A 67 -9.67 -15.48 19.82
CA PHE A 67 -8.80 -14.31 20.05
C PHE A 67 -9.58 -13.01 20.29
N ARG A 68 -10.91 -13.07 20.34
CA ARG A 68 -11.81 -11.91 20.58
C ARG A 68 -11.58 -10.74 19.65
N VAL A 69 -11.36 -11.02 18.36
CA VAL A 69 -11.20 -10.02 17.30
C VAL A 69 -12.29 -10.16 16.25
N ALA A 70 -12.67 -9.05 15.60
CA ALA A 70 -13.65 -9.10 14.52
C ALA A 70 -13.10 -9.87 13.30
N PRO A 71 -13.82 -10.89 12.78
CA PRO A 71 -13.38 -11.64 11.62
C PRO A 71 -13.43 -10.80 10.33
N HIS A 72 -12.39 -10.91 9.50
CA HIS A 72 -12.33 -10.21 8.22
C HIS A 72 -12.62 -11.20 7.08
N SER A 73 -13.86 -11.24 6.60
CA SER A 73 -14.32 -12.23 5.61
C SER A 73 -13.57 -12.14 4.28
N GLU A 74 -13.30 -10.93 3.75
CA GLU A 74 -12.56 -10.75 2.50
C GLU A 74 -11.14 -11.38 2.60
N SER A 75 -10.48 -11.28 3.75
CA SER A 75 -9.16 -11.88 3.97
C SER A 75 -9.20 -13.42 3.95
N SER A 76 -10.31 -14.05 4.40
CA SER A 76 -10.46 -15.52 4.31
C SER A 76 -10.61 -15.95 2.87
N ILE A 77 -11.45 -15.25 2.10
CA ILE A 77 -11.67 -15.53 0.67
C ILE A 77 -10.36 -15.39 -0.10
N ILE A 78 -9.61 -14.31 0.11
CA ILE A 78 -8.30 -14.11 -0.55
C ILE A 78 -7.37 -15.27 -0.24
N THR A 79 -7.29 -15.71 1.04
CA THR A 79 -6.43 -16.85 1.42
C THR A 79 -6.85 -18.14 0.72
N ALA A 80 -8.16 -18.42 0.61
CA ALA A 80 -8.68 -19.57 -0.12
C ALA A 80 -8.31 -19.52 -1.61
N LEU A 81 -8.52 -18.36 -2.25
CA LEU A 81 -8.24 -18.16 -3.68
C LEU A 81 -6.74 -18.23 -3.99
N LEU A 82 -5.88 -17.73 -3.11
CA LEU A 82 -4.42 -17.85 -3.27
C LEU A 82 -4.00 -19.33 -3.16
N LEU A 83 -4.46 -20.04 -2.13
CA LEU A 83 -4.17 -21.47 -1.97
C LEU A 83 -4.70 -22.30 -3.15
N PHE A 84 -5.85 -21.95 -3.72
CA PHE A 84 -6.39 -22.61 -4.90
C PHE A 84 -5.43 -22.56 -6.09
N PHE A 85 -4.77 -21.45 -6.34
CA PHE A 85 -3.80 -21.29 -7.43
C PHE A 85 -2.41 -21.87 -7.11
N ILE A 86 -2.13 -22.13 -5.84
CA ILE A 86 -0.88 -22.73 -5.38
C ILE A 86 -0.98 -24.27 -5.38
N LEU A 87 -2.09 -24.81 -4.86
CA LEU A 87 -2.25 -26.25 -4.63
C LEU A 87 -2.94 -26.94 -5.82
N GLN A 88 -2.47 -28.11 -6.17
CA GLN A 88 -3.04 -28.88 -7.28
C GLN A 88 -4.50 -29.25 -7.02
N PRO A 89 -5.42 -28.93 -7.96
CA PRO A 89 -6.81 -29.33 -7.85
C PRO A 89 -6.99 -30.86 -7.89
N THR A 90 -7.88 -31.37 -7.03
CA THR A 90 -8.10 -32.82 -6.88
C THR A 90 -9.53 -33.15 -6.47
N THR A 91 -9.93 -34.39 -6.70
CA THR A 91 -11.13 -35.03 -6.11
C THR A 91 -10.78 -36.14 -5.13
N ASP A 92 -9.47 -36.46 -4.99
CA ASP A 92 -9.03 -37.50 -4.04
C ASP A 92 -9.27 -37.07 -2.59
N PRO A 93 -10.01 -37.82 -1.79
CA PRO A 93 -10.37 -37.47 -0.41
C PRO A 93 -9.15 -37.23 0.50
N THR A 94 -8.08 -37.99 0.33
CA THR A 94 -6.87 -37.85 1.14
C THR A 94 -6.16 -36.53 0.85
N THR A 95 -6.02 -36.20 -0.43
CA THR A 95 -5.43 -34.93 -0.87
C THR A 95 -6.34 -33.74 -0.52
N LEU A 96 -7.68 -33.89 -0.60
CA LEU A 96 -8.64 -32.88 -0.14
C LEU A 96 -8.49 -32.60 1.36
N LEU A 97 -8.23 -33.62 2.17
CA LEU A 97 -7.93 -33.43 3.60
C LEU A 97 -6.63 -32.63 3.80
N GLN A 98 -5.58 -32.90 3.01
CA GLN A 98 -4.32 -32.13 3.06
C GLN A 98 -4.56 -30.66 2.68
N ILE A 99 -5.37 -30.40 1.65
CA ILE A 99 -5.80 -29.06 1.25
C ILE A 99 -6.57 -28.38 2.39
N ALA A 100 -7.46 -29.09 3.08
CA ALA A 100 -8.19 -28.57 4.24
C ALA A 100 -7.25 -28.23 5.41
N LEU A 101 -6.22 -29.04 5.66
CA LEU A 101 -5.19 -28.75 6.66
C LEU A 101 -4.38 -27.50 6.30
N ALA A 102 -3.98 -27.34 5.03
CA ALA A 102 -3.32 -26.11 4.58
C ALA A 102 -4.19 -24.88 4.84
N ALA A 103 -5.48 -24.95 4.54
CA ALA A 103 -6.44 -23.87 4.78
C ALA A 103 -6.61 -23.55 6.29
N LEU A 104 -6.62 -24.59 7.14
CA LEU A 104 -6.67 -24.48 8.59
C LEU A 104 -5.42 -23.75 9.11
N PHE A 105 -4.21 -24.20 8.73
CA PHE A 105 -2.96 -23.59 9.19
C PHE A 105 -2.75 -22.18 8.63
N ALA A 106 -3.14 -21.94 7.38
CA ALA A 106 -3.17 -20.59 6.81
C ALA A 106 -4.07 -19.63 7.62
N SER A 107 -5.26 -20.10 8.02
CA SER A 107 -6.17 -19.30 8.85
C SER A 107 -5.64 -19.12 10.27
N ALA A 108 -5.12 -20.17 10.89
CA ALA A 108 -4.54 -20.14 12.23
C ALA A 108 -3.37 -19.17 12.32
N SER A 109 -2.50 -19.12 11.28
CA SER A 109 -1.32 -18.27 11.25
C SER A 109 -1.63 -16.78 11.41
N LYS A 110 -2.81 -16.34 10.96
CA LYS A 110 -3.26 -14.94 11.12
C LYS A 110 -3.41 -14.52 12.57
N TYR A 111 -3.60 -15.46 13.46
CA TYR A 111 -3.86 -15.22 14.88
C TYR A 111 -2.70 -15.71 15.75
N VAL A 112 -2.20 -16.92 15.50
CA VAL A 112 -1.11 -17.53 16.27
C VAL A 112 0.24 -16.90 15.92
N LEU A 113 0.53 -16.67 14.63
CA LEU A 113 1.74 -16.01 14.16
C LEU A 113 1.51 -14.50 13.99
N ALA A 114 0.76 -13.92 14.92
CA ALA A 114 0.49 -12.50 14.97
C ALA A 114 1.15 -11.86 16.19
N PHE A 115 1.77 -10.73 15.98
CA PHE A 115 2.33 -9.95 17.08
C PHE A 115 1.47 -8.71 17.31
N ARG A 116 0.84 -8.64 18.48
CA ARG A 116 -0.03 -7.51 18.90
C ARG A 116 -1.09 -7.13 17.87
N GLY A 117 -1.77 -8.14 17.33
CA GLY A 117 -2.90 -7.97 16.40
C GLY A 117 -2.52 -7.73 14.93
N ARG A 118 -1.23 -7.91 14.56
CA ARG A 118 -0.75 -7.88 13.19
C ARG A 118 -0.09 -9.21 12.83
N HIS A 119 -0.58 -9.91 11.80
CA HIS A 119 0.07 -11.11 11.30
C HIS A 119 1.42 -10.76 10.67
N ILE A 120 2.39 -11.68 10.86
CA ILE A 120 3.78 -11.49 10.41
C ILE A 120 3.94 -12.01 8.99
N PHE A 121 3.35 -13.14 8.68
CA PHE A 121 3.54 -13.90 7.45
C PHE A 121 2.29 -13.87 6.58
N ASN A 122 2.47 -13.96 5.27
CA ASN A 122 1.37 -14.20 4.34
C ASN A 122 0.71 -15.55 4.66
N PRO A 123 -0.61 -15.59 4.95
CA PRO A 123 -1.26 -16.79 5.43
C PRO A 123 -1.25 -17.95 4.42
N ALA A 124 -1.42 -17.65 3.12
CA ALA A 124 -1.39 -18.69 2.09
C ALA A 124 0.01 -19.33 1.98
N ALA A 125 1.08 -18.50 2.12
CA ALA A 125 2.44 -19.03 2.15
C ALA A 125 2.68 -19.96 3.36
N VAL A 126 2.16 -19.59 4.55
CA VAL A 126 2.25 -20.47 5.73
C VAL A 126 1.55 -21.79 5.49
N GLY A 127 0.34 -21.79 4.93
CA GLY A 127 -0.39 -23.03 4.62
C GLY A 127 0.36 -23.93 3.64
N ALA A 128 0.97 -23.34 2.60
CA ALA A 128 1.75 -24.09 1.62
C ALA A 128 3.07 -24.65 2.21
N VAL A 129 3.81 -23.84 2.99
CA VAL A 129 5.04 -24.28 3.68
C VAL A 129 4.74 -25.40 4.67
N TRP A 130 3.61 -25.33 5.37
CA TRP A 130 3.21 -26.38 6.31
C TRP A 130 3.08 -27.74 5.61
N LEU A 131 2.40 -27.78 4.44
CA LEU A 131 2.32 -29.04 3.67
C LEU A 131 3.70 -29.54 3.24
N ALA A 132 4.57 -28.66 2.78
CA ALA A 132 5.92 -29.02 2.37
C ALA A 132 6.77 -29.59 3.52
N LEU A 133 6.65 -29.03 4.73
CA LEU A 133 7.37 -29.51 5.93
C LEU A 133 6.96 -30.91 6.36
N PHE A 134 5.71 -31.30 6.17
CA PHE A 134 5.20 -32.63 6.52
C PHE A 134 5.18 -33.58 5.34
N HIS A 135 5.75 -33.21 4.20
CA HIS A 135 5.82 -34.02 2.98
C HIS A 135 4.47 -34.56 2.50
N PHE A 136 3.37 -33.93 2.85
CA PHE A 136 2.03 -34.35 2.43
C PHE A 136 1.76 -34.04 0.98
N PHE A 137 2.16 -32.83 0.54
CA PHE A 137 1.86 -32.32 -0.79
C PHE A 137 2.74 -31.12 -1.13
N LEU A 138 3.33 -31.12 -2.31
CA LEU A 138 4.13 -29.99 -2.79
C LEU A 138 3.24 -28.96 -3.47
N ALA A 139 3.47 -27.68 -3.20
CA ALA A 139 2.83 -26.59 -3.89
C ALA A 139 3.25 -26.59 -5.37
N LEU A 140 2.29 -26.77 -6.27
CA LEU A 140 2.55 -26.86 -7.71
C LEU A 140 2.57 -25.51 -8.42
N TRP A 141 1.92 -24.51 -7.83
CA TRP A 141 1.80 -23.16 -8.43
C TRP A 141 1.26 -23.20 -9.86
N TRP A 142 0.22 -23.98 -10.12
CA TRP A 142 -0.34 -24.24 -11.44
C TRP A 142 -0.89 -23.00 -12.15
N VAL A 143 -1.02 -21.88 -11.44
CA VAL A 143 -1.31 -20.55 -12.04
C VAL A 143 -0.22 -20.12 -13.02
N GLY A 144 1.02 -20.61 -12.87
CA GLY A 144 2.10 -20.48 -13.84
C GLY A 144 1.84 -21.37 -15.06
N SER A 145 0.91 -20.96 -15.91
CA SER A 145 0.57 -21.67 -17.14
C SER A 145 0.48 -20.70 -18.32
N PRO A 146 0.82 -21.14 -19.54
CA PRO A 146 0.81 -20.29 -20.74
C PRO A 146 -0.54 -19.61 -20.97
N ILE A 147 -1.63 -20.30 -20.66
CA ILE A 147 -2.99 -19.82 -20.93
C ILE A 147 -3.44 -18.73 -19.94
N LEU A 148 -2.92 -18.76 -18.69
CA LEU A 148 -3.32 -17.83 -17.64
C LEU A 148 -2.40 -16.62 -17.54
N VAL A 149 -1.16 -16.67 -18.05
CA VAL A 149 -0.14 -15.64 -17.80
C VAL A 149 -0.55 -14.25 -18.26
N GLY A 150 -1.21 -14.13 -19.42
CA GLY A 150 -1.67 -12.85 -19.94
C GLY A 150 -2.73 -12.19 -19.04
N PHE A 151 -3.72 -12.96 -18.60
CA PHE A 151 -4.76 -12.50 -17.66
C PHE A 151 -4.16 -12.17 -16.29
N THR A 152 -3.28 -13.03 -15.80
CA THR A 152 -2.55 -12.82 -14.55
C THR A 152 -1.77 -11.51 -14.59
N ALA A 153 -1.08 -11.20 -15.69
CA ALA A 153 -0.29 -9.99 -15.84
C ALA A 153 -1.14 -8.71 -15.75
N VAL A 154 -2.29 -8.69 -16.43
CA VAL A 154 -3.20 -7.54 -16.41
C VAL A 154 -3.78 -7.34 -15.01
N LEU A 155 -4.24 -8.40 -14.36
CA LEU A 155 -4.87 -8.32 -13.04
C LEU A 155 -3.85 -8.03 -11.93
N ALA A 156 -2.66 -8.63 -11.99
CA ALA A 156 -1.55 -8.33 -11.09
C ALA A 156 -1.10 -6.87 -11.23
N PHE A 157 -1.01 -6.35 -12.46
CA PHE A 157 -0.70 -4.94 -12.69
C PHE A 157 -1.76 -4.02 -12.06
N ALA A 158 -3.05 -4.35 -12.17
CA ALA A 158 -4.11 -3.57 -11.53
C ALA A 158 -3.96 -3.51 -10.00
N VAL A 159 -3.60 -4.63 -9.36
CA VAL A 159 -3.33 -4.70 -7.92
C VAL A 159 -2.08 -3.91 -7.54
N LEU A 160 -0.96 -4.11 -8.25
CA LEU A 160 0.30 -3.39 -8.04
C LEU A 160 0.13 -1.87 -8.24
N TYR A 161 -0.62 -1.47 -9.26
CA TYR A 161 -0.93 -0.07 -9.52
C TYR A 161 -1.78 0.54 -8.39
N ARG A 162 -2.83 -0.17 -7.95
CA ARG A 162 -3.73 0.28 -6.88
C ARG A 162 -3.01 0.39 -5.53
N THR A 163 -2.11 -0.55 -5.24
CA THR A 163 -1.29 -0.56 -4.01
C THR A 163 -0.07 0.36 -4.10
N ARG A 164 0.20 0.98 -5.27
CA ARG A 164 1.40 1.79 -5.57
C ARG A 164 2.72 1.04 -5.38
N ARG A 165 2.72 -0.25 -5.76
CA ARG A 165 3.87 -1.16 -5.61
C ARG A 165 4.37 -1.70 -6.95
N THR A 166 4.12 -0.99 -8.04
CA THR A 166 4.60 -1.38 -9.38
C THR A 166 6.11 -1.52 -9.44
N GLU A 167 6.86 -0.66 -8.76
CA GLU A 167 8.33 -0.74 -8.71
C GLU A 167 8.82 -1.97 -7.95
N LEU A 168 8.18 -2.29 -6.82
CA LEU A 168 8.46 -3.50 -6.04
C LEU A 168 8.23 -4.75 -6.90
N GLY A 169 7.08 -4.83 -7.57
CA GLY A 169 6.77 -5.92 -8.48
C GLY A 169 7.74 -6.01 -9.64
N ALA A 170 8.13 -4.88 -10.24
CA ALA A 170 9.09 -4.83 -11.34
C ALA A 170 10.48 -5.32 -10.89
N VAL A 171 11.00 -4.86 -9.75
CA VAL A 171 12.31 -5.32 -9.21
C VAL A 171 12.30 -6.82 -9.00
N PHE A 172 11.24 -7.36 -8.37
CA PHE A 172 11.11 -8.80 -8.14
C PHE A 172 11.08 -9.57 -9.47
N VAL A 173 10.17 -9.22 -10.38
CA VAL A 173 9.96 -9.96 -11.65
C VAL A 173 11.22 -9.91 -12.51
N VAL A 174 11.83 -8.73 -12.68
CA VAL A 174 13.02 -8.58 -13.53
C VAL A 174 14.20 -9.34 -12.95
N LEU A 175 14.47 -9.20 -11.65
CA LEU A 175 15.63 -9.87 -11.03
C LEU A 175 15.46 -11.40 -11.01
N ALA A 176 14.28 -11.89 -10.62
CA ALA A 176 14.01 -13.33 -10.62
C ALA A 176 14.05 -13.91 -12.05
N ALA A 177 13.48 -13.19 -13.03
CA ALA A 177 13.54 -13.62 -14.44
C ALA A 177 14.96 -13.69 -14.96
N ILE A 178 15.82 -12.69 -14.65
CA ILE A 178 17.23 -12.70 -15.06
C ILE A 178 17.94 -13.91 -14.46
N ILE A 179 17.80 -14.16 -13.17
CA ILE A 179 18.46 -15.29 -12.49
C ILE A 179 17.99 -16.63 -13.08
N MET A 180 16.67 -16.81 -13.23
CA MET A 180 16.12 -18.06 -13.77
C MET A 180 16.53 -18.28 -15.23
N LEU A 181 16.48 -17.23 -16.06
CA LEU A 181 16.90 -17.28 -17.45
C LEU A 181 18.39 -17.65 -17.57
N SER A 182 19.26 -16.98 -16.79
CA SER A 182 20.70 -17.27 -16.80
C SER A 182 20.96 -18.72 -16.41
N ARG A 183 20.26 -19.24 -15.40
CA ARG A 183 20.41 -20.64 -14.97
C ARG A 183 19.97 -21.63 -16.05
N ASN A 184 18.78 -21.45 -16.64
CA ASN A 184 18.32 -22.35 -17.71
C ASN A 184 19.29 -22.35 -18.90
N LEU A 185 19.89 -21.20 -19.23
CA LEU A 185 20.92 -21.12 -20.27
C LEU A 185 22.20 -21.86 -19.89
N MET A 186 22.63 -21.77 -18.60
CA MET A 186 23.79 -22.50 -18.10
C MET A 186 23.53 -24.01 -18.07
N ASP A 187 22.28 -24.44 -17.82
CA ASP A 187 21.83 -25.82 -17.86
C ASP A 187 21.65 -26.37 -19.31
N GLY A 188 21.99 -25.56 -20.34
CA GLY A 188 21.98 -25.97 -21.74
C GLY A 188 20.67 -25.72 -22.50
N SER A 189 19.69 -25.05 -21.92
CA SER A 189 18.45 -24.70 -22.62
C SER A 189 18.73 -23.64 -23.69
N THR A 190 17.95 -23.64 -24.79
CA THR A 190 17.99 -22.51 -25.73
C THR A 190 17.41 -21.25 -25.11
N PHE A 191 17.79 -20.09 -25.63
CA PHE A 191 17.24 -18.81 -25.14
C PHE A 191 15.71 -18.76 -25.24
N THR A 192 15.16 -19.29 -26.34
CA THR A 192 13.72 -19.30 -26.58
C THR A 192 13.00 -20.18 -25.54
N ASP A 193 13.48 -21.40 -25.29
CA ASP A 193 12.88 -22.34 -24.34
C ASP A 193 12.99 -21.81 -22.90
N ALA A 194 14.16 -21.28 -22.54
CA ALA A 194 14.39 -20.67 -21.25
C ALA A 194 13.47 -19.47 -20.99
N LEU A 195 13.32 -18.58 -21.99
CA LEU A 195 12.42 -17.43 -21.91
C LEU A 195 10.95 -17.88 -21.82
N GLN A 196 10.54 -18.82 -22.65
CA GLN A 196 9.19 -19.39 -22.61
C GLN A 196 8.89 -19.99 -21.24
N TYR A 197 9.79 -20.81 -20.69
CA TYR A 197 9.66 -21.40 -19.36
C TYR A 197 9.48 -20.31 -18.30
N VAL A 198 10.38 -19.34 -18.22
CA VAL A 198 10.36 -18.27 -17.20
C VAL A 198 9.08 -17.44 -17.29
N VAL A 199 8.62 -17.09 -18.48
CA VAL A 199 7.45 -16.23 -18.66
C VAL A 199 6.14 -16.98 -18.46
N THR A 200 6.04 -18.21 -18.94
CA THR A 200 4.74 -18.90 -19.05
C THR A 200 4.53 -20.06 -18.09
N GLN A 201 5.60 -20.61 -17.51
CA GLN A 201 5.51 -21.79 -16.65
C GLN A 201 5.90 -21.49 -15.19
N THR A 202 6.24 -20.24 -14.87
CA THR A 202 6.55 -19.84 -13.50
C THR A 202 5.50 -18.87 -12.96
N PRO A 203 5.22 -18.86 -11.65
CA PRO A 203 4.22 -17.98 -11.05
C PRO A 203 4.74 -16.55 -10.79
N LEU A 204 5.79 -16.08 -11.47
CA LEU A 204 6.46 -14.81 -11.22
C LEU A 204 5.49 -13.63 -11.07
N VAL A 205 4.63 -13.46 -12.06
CA VAL A 205 3.71 -12.32 -12.11
C VAL A 205 2.60 -12.45 -11.08
N PHE A 206 2.08 -13.66 -10.88
CA PHE A 206 1.09 -13.93 -9.84
C PHE A 206 1.66 -13.65 -8.45
N PHE A 207 2.83 -14.18 -8.16
CA PHE A 207 3.51 -13.98 -6.90
C PHE A 207 3.77 -12.50 -6.59
N ALA A 208 4.30 -11.75 -7.57
CA ALA A 208 4.55 -10.31 -7.45
C ALA A 208 3.27 -9.52 -7.15
N GLY A 209 2.19 -9.81 -7.89
CA GLY A 209 0.96 -9.03 -7.84
C GLY A 209 0.06 -9.35 -6.65
N PHE A 210 -0.04 -10.61 -6.26
CA PHE A 210 -1.05 -11.06 -5.31
C PHE A 210 -0.49 -11.49 -3.94
N MET A 211 0.81 -11.79 -3.83
CA MET A 211 1.39 -12.27 -2.59
C MET A 211 2.46 -11.32 -2.05
N LEU A 212 3.47 -11.00 -2.84
CA LEU A 212 4.56 -10.12 -2.41
C LEU A 212 4.08 -8.69 -2.14
N SER A 213 3.05 -8.23 -2.84
CA SER A 213 2.51 -6.86 -2.72
C SER A 213 1.64 -6.63 -1.48
N GLU A 214 1.45 -7.62 -0.60
CA GLU A 214 0.60 -7.49 0.58
C GLU A 214 1.11 -6.40 1.54
N PRO A 215 0.32 -5.33 1.80
CA PRO A 215 0.80 -4.18 2.57
C PRO A 215 1.19 -4.49 4.01
N LEU A 216 0.53 -5.47 4.64
CA LEU A 216 0.75 -5.81 6.06
C LEU A 216 2.07 -6.54 6.31
N THR A 217 2.59 -7.24 5.31
CA THR A 217 3.81 -8.05 5.42
C THR A 217 5.04 -7.37 4.82
N LEU A 218 4.92 -6.11 4.39
CA LEU A 218 6.02 -5.33 3.82
C LEU A 218 6.61 -4.32 4.81
N PRO A 219 7.90 -3.98 4.66
CA PRO A 219 8.53 -2.94 5.46
C PRO A 219 8.05 -1.54 5.08
N PRO A 220 8.20 -0.51 5.98
CA PRO A 220 7.55 0.78 5.82
C PRO A 220 8.19 1.70 4.77
N LEU A 221 9.49 1.57 4.48
CA LEU A 221 10.22 2.47 3.59
C LEU A 221 10.44 1.85 2.21
N ARG A 222 10.39 2.67 1.17
CA ARG A 222 10.52 2.22 -0.23
C ARG A 222 11.80 1.42 -0.48
N TRP A 223 12.95 1.92 -0.02
CA TRP A 223 14.22 1.20 -0.23
C TRP A 223 14.23 -0.17 0.46
N GLN A 224 13.62 -0.27 1.66
CA GLN A 224 13.47 -1.56 2.36
C GLN A 224 12.55 -2.52 1.59
N GLN A 225 11.47 -2.01 0.99
CA GLN A 225 10.58 -2.78 0.14
C GLN A 225 11.30 -3.33 -1.09
N LEU A 226 12.10 -2.48 -1.76
CA LEU A 226 12.87 -2.89 -2.94
C LEU A 226 13.97 -3.90 -2.58
N SER A 227 14.66 -3.70 -1.44
CA SER A 227 15.64 -4.66 -0.94
C SER A 227 15.02 -6.00 -0.55
N ALA A 228 13.85 -5.98 0.11
CA ALA A 228 13.09 -7.20 0.42
C ALA A 228 12.63 -7.91 -0.85
N ALA A 229 12.14 -7.17 -1.87
CA ALA A 229 11.77 -7.74 -3.16
C ALA A 229 12.97 -8.39 -3.89
N ALA A 230 14.14 -7.73 -3.86
CA ALA A 230 15.35 -8.28 -4.45
C ALA A 230 15.80 -9.56 -3.74
N LEU A 231 15.78 -9.58 -2.41
CA LEU A 231 16.11 -10.79 -1.64
C LEU A 231 15.14 -11.94 -1.94
N VAL A 232 13.82 -11.65 -1.93
CA VAL A 232 12.81 -12.66 -2.26
C VAL A 232 12.97 -13.15 -3.69
N ALA A 233 13.35 -12.29 -4.64
CA ALA A 233 13.63 -12.69 -6.02
C ALA A 233 14.79 -13.69 -6.13
N VAL A 234 15.86 -13.47 -5.37
CA VAL A 234 17.02 -14.39 -5.31
C VAL A 234 16.59 -15.73 -4.72
N LEU A 235 15.90 -15.73 -3.58
CA LEU A 235 15.43 -16.94 -2.91
C LEU A 235 14.38 -17.71 -3.72
N PHE A 236 13.56 -16.99 -4.49
CA PHE A 236 12.56 -17.57 -5.38
C PHE A 236 13.19 -18.26 -6.60
N ALA A 237 14.24 -17.66 -7.17
CA ALA A 237 14.82 -18.08 -8.43
C ALA A 237 15.89 -19.18 -8.27
N ILE A 238 16.47 -19.32 -7.10
CA ILE A 238 17.50 -20.33 -6.81
C ILE A 238 16.86 -21.53 -6.11
N PRO A 239 16.91 -22.75 -6.68
CA PRO A 239 16.43 -23.94 -5.98
C PRO A 239 17.38 -24.23 -4.82
N ILE A 240 16.80 -24.24 -3.64
CA ILE A 240 17.51 -24.56 -2.40
C ILE A 240 16.87 -25.82 -1.83
N THR A 241 17.68 -26.84 -1.52
CA THR A 241 17.21 -28.06 -0.85
C THR A 241 17.96 -28.21 0.46
N ILE A 242 17.21 -28.37 1.55
CA ILE A 242 17.75 -28.56 2.90
C ILE A 242 17.27 -29.93 3.41
N GLY A 243 18.13 -30.93 3.31
CA GLY A 243 17.72 -32.33 3.54
C GLY A 243 16.66 -32.76 2.52
N SER A 244 15.48 -33.14 2.99
CA SER A 244 14.33 -33.51 2.15
C SER A 244 13.40 -32.29 1.85
N PHE A 245 13.64 -31.13 2.48
CA PHE A 245 12.80 -29.93 2.28
C PHE A 245 13.24 -29.15 1.05
N GLN A 246 12.32 -28.99 0.11
CA GLN A 246 12.50 -28.13 -1.06
C GLN A 246 11.99 -26.71 -0.75
N PHE A 247 12.87 -25.74 -0.89
CA PHE A 247 12.58 -24.33 -0.64
C PHE A 247 11.87 -23.73 -1.85
N GLY A 248 10.56 -23.60 -1.75
CA GLY A 248 9.71 -23.06 -2.82
C GLY A 248 9.48 -21.54 -2.72
N PRO A 249 8.68 -20.99 -3.65
CA PRO A 249 8.27 -19.59 -3.65
C PRO A 249 7.62 -19.14 -2.33
N GLU A 250 6.81 -19.99 -1.71
CA GLU A 250 6.18 -19.75 -0.42
C GLU A 250 7.20 -19.57 0.71
N SER A 251 8.29 -20.35 0.69
CA SER A 251 9.38 -20.24 1.66
C SER A 251 10.16 -18.94 1.48
N ALA A 252 10.41 -18.54 0.23
CA ALA A 252 11.04 -17.26 -0.09
C ALA A 252 10.21 -16.07 0.47
N LEU A 253 8.88 -16.14 0.36
CA LEU A 253 7.99 -15.13 0.92
C LEU A 253 8.03 -15.11 2.44
N ILE A 254 8.05 -16.26 3.11
CA ILE A 254 8.15 -16.35 4.58
C ILE A 254 9.43 -15.66 5.08
N VAL A 255 10.57 -15.92 4.44
CA VAL A 255 11.84 -15.24 4.78
C VAL A 255 11.73 -13.75 4.56
N GLY A 256 11.18 -13.31 3.41
CA GLY A 256 10.94 -11.89 3.11
C GLY A 256 10.05 -11.21 4.15
N ASN A 257 8.98 -11.88 4.58
CA ASN A 257 8.07 -11.38 5.61
C ASN A 257 8.74 -11.31 7.00
N ALA A 258 9.56 -12.29 7.37
CA ALA A 258 10.33 -12.25 8.62
C ALA A 258 11.26 -11.04 8.67
N ILE A 259 12.00 -10.79 7.60
CA ILE A 259 12.88 -9.63 7.48
C ILE A 259 12.08 -8.32 7.50
N ALA A 260 10.98 -8.26 6.77
CA ALA A 260 10.09 -7.10 6.78
C ALA A 260 9.56 -6.81 8.19
N PHE A 261 9.25 -7.84 8.98
CA PHE A 261 8.83 -7.71 10.37
C PHE A 261 9.92 -7.13 11.27
N LEU A 262 11.20 -7.45 11.02
CA LEU A 262 12.32 -6.87 11.79
C LEU A 262 12.48 -5.36 11.54
N PHE A 263 12.21 -4.90 10.32
CA PHE A 263 12.29 -3.48 9.94
C PHE A 263 10.98 -2.72 10.18
N GLY A 264 9.87 -3.41 10.28
CA GLY A 264 8.55 -2.84 10.40
C GLY A 264 8.16 -2.47 11.84
N GLN A 265 7.06 -1.74 11.96
CA GLN A 265 6.41 -1.54 13.23
C GLN A 265 5.73 -2.83 13.68
N ARG A 266 6.21 -3.39 14.78
CA ARG A 266 5.83 -4.74 15.26
C ARG A 266 4.46 -4.81 15.94
N SER A 267 3.81 -3.67 16.23
CA SER A 267 2.53 -3.66 16.96
C SER A 267 1.53 -2.70 16.37
N GLY A 268 0.24 -3.03 16.46
CA GLY A 268 -0.82 -2.05 16.29
C GLY A 268 -0.62 -0.89 17.28
N ILE A 269 -1.00 0.31 16.85
CA ILE A 269 -0.94 1.53 17.64
C ILE A 269 -2.36 1.80 18.13
N GLU A 270 -2.52 1.93 19.42
CA GLU A 270 -3.75 2.43 20.02
C GLU A 270 -3.62 3.94 20.23
N LEU A 271 -4.57 4.68 19.70
CA LEU A 271 -4.63 6.14 19.71
C LEU A 271 -5.88 6.57 20.45
N VAL A 272 -5.71 7.27 21.58
CA VAL A 272 -6.81 7.84 22.36
C VAL A 272 -7.04 9.28 21.90
N MET A 273 -8.26 9.61 21.52
CA MET A 273 -8.61 10.95 21.08
C MET A 273 -8.52 11.94 22.23
N THR A 274 -7.74 13.00 22.06
CA THR A 274 -7.54 14.08 23.02
C THR A 274 -8.28 15.36 22.66
N GLY A 275 -8.62 15.51 21.37
CA GLY A 275 -9.37 16.67 20.91
C GLY A 275 -9.59 16.69 19.41
N LYS A 276 -10.50 17.56 19.00
CA LYS A 276 -10.75 17.89 17.59
C LYS A 276 -11.04 19.39 17.46
N ARG A 277 -10.61 19.99 16.35
CA ARG A 277 -10.93 21.40 16.06
C ARG A 277 -11.24 21.58 14.58
N SER A 278 -12.11 22.54 14.27
CA SER A 278 -12.32 23.02 12.93
C SER A 278 -11.13 23.87 12.50
N LEU A 279 -10.65 23.64 11.27
CA LEU A 279 -9.59 24.43 10.66
C LEU A 279 -10.17 25.42 9.65
N THR A 280 -11.16 24.94 8.90
CA THR A 280 -11.91 25.66 7.88
C THR A 280 -13.34 25.13 7.87
N PRO A 281 -14.28 25.74 7.14
CA PRO A 281 -15.66 25.23 7.05
C PRO A 281 -15.74 23.75 6.64
N SER A 282 -14.80 23.26 5.83
CA SER A 282 -14.78 21.85 5.37
C SER A 282 -13.55 21.06 5.80
N SER A 283 -12.76 21.54 6.76
CA SER A 283 -11.57 20.81 7.21
C SER A 283 -11.47 20.75 8.74
N MET A 284 -11.08 19.60 9.27
CA MET A 284 -10.93 19.35 10.70
C MET A 284 -9.56 18.73 11.02
N GLU A 285 -9.03 19.09 12.18
CA GLU A 285 -7.88 18.45 12.81
C GLU A 285 -8.35 17.58 13.98
N PHE A 286 -7.72 16.41 14.09
CA PHE A 286 -7.92 15.47 15.19
C PHE A 286 -6.59 15.24 15.89
N ALA A 287 -6.61 15.30 17.21
CA ALA A 287 -5.47 15.08 18.08
C ALA A 287 -5.64 13.77 18.84
N PHE A 288 -4.60 12.95 18.87
CA PHE A 288 -4.59 11.65 19.53
C PHE A 288 -3.36 11.50 20.39
N ARG A 289 -3.51 10.88 21.56
CA ARG A 289 -2.40 10.41 22.38
C ARG A 289 -2.17 8.94 22.10
N PRO A 290 -1.01 8.51 21.59
CA PRO A 290 -0.70 7.11 21.41
C PRO A 290 -0.48 6.46 22.80
N ALA A 291 -1.01 5.24 22.99
CA ALA A 291 -0.83 4.46 24.23
C ALA A 291 0.66 4.11 24.50
N ARG A 292 1.52 4.26 23.51
CA ARG A 292 2.97 4.10 23.61
C ARG A 292 3.65 5.12 22.69
N PRO A 293 4.87 5.59 23.02
CA PRO A 293 5.59 6.56 22.19
C PRO A 293 5.66 6.12 20.73
N LEU A 294 5.18 6.97 19.83
CA LEU A 294 5.16 6.73 18.40
C LEU A 294 6.42 7.32 17.75
N ARG A 295 7.22 6.46 17.13
CA ARG A 295 8.39 6.90 16.37
C ARG A 295 8.02 7.08 14.91
N TYR A 296 8.16 8.28 14.39
CA TYR A 296 7.95 8.61 12.98
C TYR A 296 8.88 9.75 12.55
N ARG A 297 8.88 10.05 11.28
CA ARG A 297 9.58 11.20 10.68
C ARG A 297 8.53 12.10 10.02
N ALA A 298 8.76 13.40 10.05
CA ALA A 298 7.89 14.37 9.41
C ALA A 298 7.68 14.07 7.91
N GLY A 299 6.42 14.12 7.46
CA GLY A 299 6.01 13.71 6.11
C GLY A 299 5.55 12.26 5.98
N GLN A 300 5.62 11.45 7.06
CA GLN A 300 5.03 10.12 7.09
C GLN A 300 3.52 10.17 7.37
N TYR A 301 2.84 9.07 7.09
CA TYR A 301 1.41 8.89 7.34
C TYR A 301 1.15 7.73 8.29
N VAL A 302 -0.03 7.76 8.91
CA VAL A 302 -0.58 6.67 9.72
C VAL A 302 -1.80 6.09 9.02
N GLU A 303 -1.95 4.77 9.05
CA GLU A 303 -3.17 4.11 8.58
C GLU A 303 -4.08 3.83 9.77
N LEU A 304 -5.20 4.55 9.86
CA LEU A 304 -6.22 4.35 10.88
C LEU A 304 -7.21 3.26 10.48
N THR A 305 -7.61 2.48 11.45
CA THR A 305 -8.67 1.47 11.34
C THR A 305 -9.79 1.84 12.30
N LEU A 306 -10.96 2.16 11.76
CA LEU A 306 -12.16 2.56 12.51
C LEU A 306 -13.36 1.75 12.00
N PRO A 307 -13.65 0.57 12.60
CA PRO A 307 -14.88 -0.17 12.32
C PRO A 307 -16.09 0.66 12.78
N HIS A 308 -17.11 0.78 11.94
CA HIS A 308 -18.32 1.55 12.24
C HIS A 308 -19.53 0.96 11.50
N PRO A 309 -20.76 1.17 12.00
CA PRO A 309 -21.96 0.76 11.28
C PRO A 309 -22.09 1.43 9.92
N GLY A 310 -22.69 0.74 8.95
CA GLY A 310 -22.92 1.29 7.62
C GLY A 310 -21.65 1.60 6.82
N MET A 311 -20.58 0.81 6.99
CA MET A 311 -19.35 0.95 6.24
C MET A 311 -19.61 0.94 4.73
N ASP A 312 -19.09 1.95 4.04
CA ASP A 312 -19.14 2.02 2.58
C ASP A 312 -18.19 0.98 1.94
N SER A 313 -18.26 0.87 0.60
CA SER A 313 -17.42 -0.08 -0.17
C SER A 313 -15.91 0.11 0.00
N ARG A 314 -15.47 1.20 0.63
CA ARG A 314 -14.07 1.54 0.87
C ARG A 314 -13.56 1.05 2.22
N GLY A 315 -14.41 0.43 3.04
CA GLY A 315 -14.08 -0.24 4.31
C GLY A 315 -13.61 0.69 5.43
N ALA A 316 -13.09 0.09 6.50
CA ALA A 316 -12.77 0.72 7.77
C ALA A 316 -11.35 1.30 7.87
N ARG A 317 -10.55 1.35 6.80
CA ARG A 317 -9.15 1.80 6.86
C ARG A 317 -8.90 3.01 5.98
N ARG A 318 -8.14 4.00 6.51
CA ARG A 318 -7.69 5.18 5.76
C ARG A 318 -6.31 5.62 6.23
N SER A 319 -5.50 6.08 5.27
CA SER A 319 -4.19 6.67 5.54
C SER A 319 -4.31 8.18 5.66
N PHE A 320 -3.65 8.75 6.67
CA PHE A 320 -3.62 10.18 6.94
C PHE A 320 -2.18 10.62 7.21
N SER A 321 -1.72 11.66 6.52
CA SER A 321 -0.44 12.28 6.80
C SER A 321 -0.44 12.86 8.21
N LEU A 322 0.66 12.66 8.93
CA LEU A 322 0.87 13.21 10.25
C LEU A 322 1.16 14.70 10.13
N VAL A 323 0.45 15.51 10.91
CA VAL A 323 0.57 16.98 10.93
C VAL A 323 1.54 17.44 12.03
N SER A 324 1.53 16.76 13.18
CA SER A 324 2.45 17.05 14.29
C SER A 324 3.90 16.77 13.90
N ALA A 325 4.84 17.52 14.48
CA ALA A 325 6.25 17.18 14.43
C ALA A 325 6.54 15.95 15.31
N PRO A 326 7.55 15.11 14.96
CA PRO A 326 7.84 13.84 15.67
C PRO A 326 8.17 13.94 17.16
N ARG A 327 8.38 15.14 17.68
CA ARG A 327 8.80 15.40 19.08
C ARG A 327 7.85 16.34 19.84
N GLU A 328 6.69 16.68 19.24
CA GLU A 328 5.68 17.50 19.91
C GLU A 328 4.85 16.66 20.87
N ASP A 329 4.92 16.95 22.14
CA ASP A 329 3.99 16.62 23.26
C ASP A 329 3.32 15.24 23.27
N ASP A 330 3.96 14.18 22.78
CA ASP A 330 3.37 12.83 22.67
C ASP A 330 1.97 12.81 22.00
N VAL A 331 1.61 13.87 21.28
CA VAL A 331 0.32 14.00 20.59
C VAL A 331 0.51 13.89 19.08
N VAL A 332 -0.23 12.98 18.49
CA VAL A 332 -0.27 12.76 17.04
C VAL A 332 -1.48 13.49 16.47
N LYS A 333 -1.26 14.35 15.47
CA LYS A 333 -2.32 15.11 14.81
C LYS A 333 -2.49 14.69 13.37
N ILE A 334 -3.74 14.63 12.91
CA ILE A 334 -4.10 14.41 11.50
C ILE A 334 -5.09 15.48 11.06
N GLY A 335 -4.98 15.92 9.80
CA GLY A 335 -5.92 16.84 9.17
C GLY A 335 -6.72 16.16 8.07
N ILE A 336 -8.03 16.39 8.04
CA ILE A 336 -8.90 15.83 7.01
C ILE A 336 -9.78 16.91 6.40
N LYS A 337 -10.12 16.73 5.12
CA LYS A 337 -11.20 17.48 4.48
C LYS A 337 -12.52 16.73 4.68
N THR A 338 -13.50 17.39 5.29
CA THR A 338 -14.87 16.89 5.46
C THR A 338 -15.73 17.41 4.32
N ALA A 339 -16.31 16.56 3.51
CA ALA A 339 -17.25 16.99 2.46
C ALA A 339 -18.67 16.60 2.89
N ALA A 340 -19.67 17.32 2.43
CA ALA A 340 -21.09 17.02 2.72
C ALA A 340 -21.49 15.60 2.31
N LYS A 341 -20.90 15.06 1.23
CA LYS A 341 -21.00 13.66 0.78
C LYS A 341 -19.76 12.85 1.20
N GLY A 342 -19.23 13.08 2.41
CA GLY A 342 -18.04 12.38 2.93
C GLY A 342 -18.23 10.87 3.06
N SER A 343 -17.11 10.12 3.06
CA SER A 343 -17.13 8.67 3.30
C SER A 343 -17.69 8.34 4.68
N SER A 344 -18.28 7.14 4.82
CA SER A 344 -18.77 6.64 6.11
C SER A 344 -17.68 6.69 7.19
N PHE A 345 -16.42 6.39 6.83
CA PHE A 345 -15.25 6.52 7.71
C PHE A 345 -15.06 7.94 8.26
N LYS A 346 -15.11 8.97 7.39
CA LYS A 346 -14.94 10.36 7.84
C LYS A 346 -16.07 10.81 8.76
N LYS A 347 -17.31 10.38 8.47
CA LYS A 347 -18.46 10.63 9.37
C LYS A 347 -18.24 9.98 10.73
N ALA A 348 -17.82 8.72 10.77
CA ALA A 348 -17.50 8.01 12.00
C ALA A 348 -16.35 8.67 12.77
N LEU A 349 -15.28 9.12 12.07
CA LEU A 349 -14.18 9.83 12.69
C LEU A 349 -14.60 11.17 13.31
N CYS A 350 -15.48 11.93 12.62
CA CYS A 350 -16.05 13.17 13.16
C CYS A 350 -16.97 12.94 14.35
N ALA A 351 -17.62 11.77 14.46
CA ALA A 351 -18.50 11.41 15.57
C ALA A 351 -17.74 11.02 16.84
N LEU A 352 -16.44 10.71 16.76
CA LEU A 352 -15.64 10.36 17.95
C LEU A 352 -15.61 11.51 18.95
N GLY A 353 -15.66 11.15 20.24
CA GLY A 353 -15.48 12.03 21.38
C GLY A 353 -14.06 11.95 21.97
N VAL A 354 -13.73 12.88 22.86
CA VAL A 354 -12.51 12.80 23.67
C VAL A 354 -12.58 11.55 24.55
N GLY A 355 -11.47 10.78 24.58
CA GLY A 355 -11.39 9.49 25.27
C GLY A 355 -11.67 8.27 24.37
N ASP A 356 -12.29 8.45 23.21
CA ASP A 356 -12.50 7.35 22.27
C ASP A 356 -11.19 6.85 21.69
N THR A 357 -11.13 5.55 21.43
CA THR A 357 -9.93 4.87 20.97
C THR A 357 -10.04 4.48 19.50
N VAL A 358 -8.99 4.78 18.74
CA VAL A 358 -8.83 4.35 17.34
C VAL A 358 -7.57 3.50 17.22
N ARG A 359 -7.60 2.46 16.40
CA ARG A 359 -6.43 1.65 16.11
C ARG A 359 -5.75 2.12 14.83
N ALA A 360 -4.42 2.19 14.87
CA ALA A 360 -3.60 2.38 13.69
C ALA A 360 -2.77 1.13 13.40
N THR A 361 -2.65 0.77 12.12
CA THR A 361 -1.90 -0.42 11.69
C THR A 361 -0.40 -0.18 11.67
N GLY A 362 0.04 1.04 11.43
CA GLY A 362 1.45 1.41 11.42
C GLY A 362 1.69 2.80 10.85
N VAL A 363 2.93 3.22 10.96
CA VAL A 363 3.45 4.42 10.29
C VAL A 363 4.24 3.99 9.07
N ALA A 364 4.00 4.67 7.95
CA ALA A 364 4.69 4.41 6.69
C ALA A 364 4.87 5.71 5.89
N GLY A 365 5.53 5.61 4.75
CA GLY A 365 5.73 6.72 3.82
C GLY A 365 7.17 7.20 3.77
N ASP A 366 7.54 7.66 2.57
CA ASP A 366 8.87 8.13 2.19
C ASP A 366 8.84 9.57 1.63
N PHE A 367 7.76 10.29 1.91
CA PHE A 367 7.62 11.71 1.56
C PHE A 367 8.43 12.58 2.53
N LEU A 368 9.74 12.31 2.60
CA LEU A 368 10.66 12.87 3.58
C LEU A 368 11.55 13.91 2.93
N LEU A 369 11.86 14.99 3.66
CA LEU A 369 12.83 15.97 3.21
C LEU A 369 14.25 15.37 3.10
N PRO A 370 15.08 15.88 2.18
CA PRO A 370 16.45 15.41 2.03
C PRO A 370 17.27 15.71 3.29
N LYS A 371 18.15 14.78 3.66
CA LYS A 371 19.03 14.94 4.84
C LYS A 371 19.98 16.12 4.71
N ASN A 372 20.44 16.45 3.50
CA ASN A 372 21.34 17.58 3.26
C ASN A 372 20.58 18.91 3.47
N PRO A 373 20.95 19.74 4.46
CA PRO A 373 20.28 20.99 4.78
C PRO A 373 20.47 22.10 3.72
N HIS A 374 21.50 22.00 2.89
CA HIS A 374 21.80 22.99 1.85
C HIS A 374 20.99 22.82 0.55
N ARG A 375 20.13 21.82 0.50
CA ARG A 375 19.28 21.63 -0.68
C ARG A 375 18.07 22.58 -0.64
N ALA A 376 17.97 23.44 -1.65
CA ALA A 376 16.83 24.31 -1.84
C ALA A 376 15.58 23.48 -2.17
N LEU A 377 14.44 23.83 -1.57
CA LEU A 377 13.18 23.11 -1.68
C LEU A 377 12.10 23.95 -2.32
N LEU A 378 11.23 23.29 -3.08
CA LEU A 378 9.94 23.80 -3.49
C LEU A 378 8.86 22.82 -3.01
N LEU A 379 8.01 23.27 -2.09
CA LEU A 379 6.92 22.50 -1.50
C LEU A 379 5.60 22.99 -2.11
N VAL A 380 4.94 22.18 -2.95
CA VAL A 380 3.68 22.55 -3.59
C VAL A 380 2.54 21.75 -2.97
N ALA A 381 1.64 22.45 -2.30
CA ALA A 381 0.49 21.87 -1.60
C ALA A 381 -0.83 22.23 -2.28
N GLY A 382 -1.77 21.27 -2.33
CA GLY A 382 -3.15 21.52 -2.74
C GLY A 382 -4.16 21.21 -1.64
N GLY A 383 -4.85 22.21 -1.13
CA GLY A 383 -5.84 22.07 -0.06
C GLY A 383 -5.27 21.35 1.15
N ILE A 384 -5.95 20.30 1.66
CA ILE A 384 -5.49 19.53 2.84
C ILE A 384 -4.19 18.75 2.58
N GLY A 385 -3.69 18.69 1.34
CA GLY A 385 -2.36 18.17 1.03
C GLY A 385 -1.20 18.97 1.62
N VAL A 386 -1.45 20.07 2.29
CA VAL A 386 -0.49 20.84 3.07
C VAL A 386 -0.02 20.09 4.33
N THR A 387 -0.77 19.12 4.83
CA THR A 387 -0.52 18.41 6.10
C THR A 387 0.89 17.83 6.26
N PRO A 388 1.50 17.11 5.29
CA PRO A 388 2.86 16.61 5.46
C PRO A 388 3.90 17.75 5.54
N PHE A 389 3.65 18.87 4.84
CA PHE A 389 4.56 20.01 4.89
C PHE A 389 4.49 20.74 6.22
N VAL A 390 3.31 20.83 6.86
CA VAL A 390 3.17 21.40 8.20
C VAL A 390 4.05 20.62 9.18
N SER A 391 4.01 19.30 9.17
CA SER A 391 4.88 18.46 9.99
C SER A 391 6.36 18.66 9.69
N GLN A 392 6.72 18.71 8.40
CA GLN A 392 8.11 18.87 7.94
C GLN A 392 8.70 20.23 8.32
N LEU A 393 7.91 21.29 8.19
CA LEU A 393 8.33 22.65 8.55
C LEU A 393 8.42 22.83 10.06
N ALA A 394 7.52 22.18 10.82
CA ALA A 394 7.56 22.19 12.28
C ALA A 394 8.76 21.39 12.86
N GLU A 395 9.22 20.33 12.17
CA GLU A 395 10.42 19.56 12.57
C GLU A 395 11.72 20.35 12.36
N LEU A 396 11.75 21.26 11.41
CA LEU A 396 12.93 22.07 11.14
C LEU A 396 13.19 23.03 12.32
N ASP A 397 14.44 23.10 12.74
CA ASP A 397 14.87 24.09 13.74
C ASP A 397 14.53 25.50 13.26
N ARG A 398 14.08 26.35 14.18
CA ARG A 398 13.80 27.77 13.90
C ARG A 398 15.04 28.52 13.36
N ASN A 399 16.23 27.99 13.58
CA ASN A 399 17.48 28.56 13.09
C ASN A 399 18.00 27.92 11.79
N HIS A 400 17.18 27.07 11.10
CA HIS A 400 17.60 26.48 9.84
C HIS A 400 17.87 27.56 8.77
N THR A 401 18.91 27.35 7.98
CA THR A 401 19.29 28.20 6.85
C THR A 401 18.81 27.69 5.50
N ARG A 402 17.95 26.67 5.50
CA ARG A 402 17.45 26.02 4.28
C ARG A 402 16.57 26.97 3.48
N ASP A 403 16.88 27.14 2.21
CA ASP A 403 16.04 27.88 1.28
C ASP A 403 14.77 27.07 0.92
N ILE A 404 13.62 27.55 1.35
CA ILE A 404 12.32 26.88 1.18
C ILE A 404 11.32 27.87 0.56
N VAL A 405 10.73 27.43 -0.54
CA VAL A 405 9.56 28.08 -1.13
C VAL A 405 8.36 27.14 -0.97
N VAL A 406 7.27 27.64 -0.39
CA VAL A 406 5.99 26.92 -0.26
C VAL A 406 4.99 27.58 -1.21
N VAL A 407 4.46 26.80 -2.13
CA VAL A 407 3.36 27.22 -3.02
C VAL A 407 2.10 26.49 -2.58
N TYR A 408 1.16 27.22 -1.99
CA TYR A 408 -0.06 26.66 -1.45
C TYR A 408 -1.27 27.02 -2.31
N LEU A 409 -1.83 26.01 -2.98
CA LEU A 409 -3.02 26.18 -3.83
C LEU A 409 -4.29 25.94 -3.03
N SER A 410 -5.16 26.94 -2.97
CA SER A 410 -6.52 26.80 -2.45
C SER A 410 -7.53 27.27 -3.50
N SER A 411 -8.54 26.45 -3.78
CA SER A 411 -9.61 26.83 -4.72
C SER A 411 -10.58 27.85 -4.13
N ASP A 412 -10.65 27.90 -2.81
CA ASP A 412 -11.47 28.82 -2.03
C ASP A 412 -10.59 29.40 -0.91
N PRO A 413 -10.47 30.72 -0.79
CA PRO A 413 -9.73 31.38 0.27
C PRO A 413 -10.10 30.89 1.70
N ALA A 414 -11.40 30.73 1.96
CA ALA A 414 -11.91 30.27 3.27
C ALA A 414 -11.50 28.84 3.61
N GLU A 415 -11.03 28.06 2.63
CA GLU A 415 -10.61 26.67 2.78
C GLU A 415 -9.09 26.49 2.91
N ALA A 416 -8.33 27.57 3.10
CA ALA A 416 -6.90 27.55 3.29
C ALA A 416 -6.53 27.16 4.73
N ALA A 417 -6.33 25.85 4.96
CA ALA A 417 -6.02 25.33 6.28
C ALA A 417 -4.53 25.54 6.66
N TYR A 418 -4.23 25.64 7.96
CA TYR A 418 -2.88 25.72 8.54
C TYR A 418 -2.05 26.96 8.15
N LEU A 419 -2.67 28.06 7.74
CA LEU A 419 -1.94 29.30 7.42
C LEU A 419 -1.07 29.78 8.59
N ASP A 420 -1.57 29.75 9.83
CA ASP A 420 -0.81 30.11 11.02
C ASP A 420 0.44 29.21 11.23
N SER A 421 0.33 27.93 10.86
CA SER A 421 1.46 27.00 10.97
C SER A 421 2.52 27.30 9.90
N LEU A 422 2.09 27.65 8.70
CA LEU A 422 3.00 28.08 7.63
C LEU A 422 3.64 29.44 7.95
N ALA A 423 2.92 30.38 8.56
CA ALA A 423 3.44 31.69 8.96
C ALA A 423 4.58 31.59 9.99
N ARG A 424 4.58 30.55 10.82
CA ARG A 424 5.66 30.27 11.77
C ARG A 424 6.91 29.69 11.12
N SER A 425 6.84 29.25 9.86
CA SER A 425 8.00 28.73 9.15
C SER A 425 8.84 29.89 8.57
N ARG A 426 10.14 29.65 8.35
CA ARG A 426 11.04 30.62 7.70
C ARG A 426 11.03 30.53 6.17
N GLY A 427 10.13 29.77 5.59
CA GLY A 427 10.00 29.67 4.14
C GLY A 427 9.27 30.86 3.54
N ARG A 428 9.59 31.20 2.29
CA ARG A 428 8.76 32.08 1.45
C ARG A 428 7.46 31.35 1.14
N VAL A 429 6.32 31.88 1.57
CA VAL A 429 5.00 31.26 1.37
C VAL A 429 4.21 32.05 0.35
N ILE A 430 3.76 31.39 -0.71
CA ILE A 430 2.99 31.93 -1.80
C ILE A 430 1.66 31.19 -1.85
N VAL A 431 0.57 31.91 -1.62
CA VAL A 431 -0.78 31.37 -1.74
C VAL A 431 -1.28 31.62 -3.17
N VAL A 432 -1.68 30.56 -3.83
CA VAL A 432 -2.20 30.62 -5.20
C VAL A 432 -3.68 30.28 -5.17
N SER A 433 -4.51 31.17 -5.65
CA SER A 433 -5.98 31.05 -5.64
C SER A 433 -6.59 31.61 -6.91
N LYS A 434 -7.89 31.39 -7.13
CA LYS A 434 -8.64 31.94 -8.26
C LYS A 434 -9.15 33.38 -7.99
N THR A 435 -9.26 33.72 -6.74
CA THR A 435 -9.71 35.03 -6.25
C THR A 435 -8.75 35.48 -5.16
N ASP A 436 -8.77 36.74 -4.86
CA ASP A 436 -7.95 37.29 -3.78
C ASP A 436 -8.26 36.61 -2.43
N VAL A 437 -7.24 36.38 -1.64
CA VAL A 437 -7.37 35.78 -0.30
C VAL A 437 -7.27 36.88 0.74
N PRO A 438 -8.38 37.26 1.37
CA PRO A 438 -8.34 38.28 2.40
C PRO A 438 -7.62 37.79 3.65
N ASP A 439 -7.10 38.68 4.43
CA ASP A 439 -6.49 38.45 5.76
C ASP A 439 -5.32 37.43 5.77
N LEU A 440 -4.53 37.38 4.68
CA LEU A 440 -3.28 36.62 4.69
C LEU A 440 -2.26 37.22 5.66
N PRO A 441 -1.46 36.38 6.37
CA PRO A 441 -0.33 36.88 7.12
C PRO A 441 0.57 37.76 6.26
N GLY A 442 1.02 38.92 6.77
CA GLY A 442 1.77 39.92 5.99
C GLY A 442 3.11 39.44 5.39
N SER A 443 3.56 38.26 5.80
CA SER A 443 4.73 37.56 5.22
C SER A 443 4.40 36.71 4.00
N PHE A 444 3.11 36.58 3.62
CA PHE A 444 2.68 35.75 2.50
C PHE A 444 2.49 36.55 1.23
N GLU A 445 2.83 35.97 0.10
CA GLU A 445 2.53 36.50 -1.21
C GLU A 445 1.21 35.87 -1.71
N ASN A 446 0.33 36.72 -2.28
CA ASN A 446 -0.90 36.26 -2.92
C ASN A 446 -0.76 36.32 -4.44
N VAL A 447 -1.03 35.22 -5.11
CA VAL A 447 -0.99 35.13 -6.57
C VAL A 447 -2.34 34.62 -7.07
N VAL A 448 -3.04 35.50 -7.80
CA VAL A 448 -4.36 35.19 -8.35
C VAL A 448 -4.21 34.70 -9.78
N VAL A 449 -4.44 33.41 -10.01
CA VAL A 449 -4.40 32.79 -11.34
C VAL A 449 -5.47 31.69 -11.45
N PRO A 450 -6.02 31.44 -12.65
CA PRO A 450 -7.03 30.39 -12.85
C PRO A 450 -6.51 28.98 -12.58
N SER A 451 -5.24 28.71 -12.87
CA SER A 451 -4.56 27.44 -12.66
C SER A 451 -3.05 27.65 -12.58
N LEU A 452 -2.36 26.74 -11.88
CA LEU A 452 -0.90 26.73 -11.82
C LEU A 452 -0.35 25.86 -12.96
N GLY A 453 -0.08 26.48 -14.10
CA GLY A 453 0.59 25.87 -15.26
C GLY A 453 2.11 25.97 -15.20
N GLN A 454 2.76 25.74 -16.35
CA GLN A 454 4.21 25.80 -16.46
C GLN A 454 4.74 27.24 -16.41
N GLU A 455 4.05 28.19 -17.06
CA GLU A 455 4.45 29.60 -17.13
C GLU A 455 4.30 30.28 -15.78
N GLU A 456 3.15 30.07 -15.11
CA GLU A 456 2.90 30.59 -13.77
C GLU A 456 3.92 30.04 -12.77
N LEU A 457 4.18 28.72 -12.81
CA LEU A 457 5.17 28.10 -11.93
C LEU A 457 6.58 28.64 -12.15
N ARG A 458 6.96 28.93 -13.41
CA ARG A 458 8.23 29.58 -13.76
C ARG A 458 8.30 31.02 -13.24
N ALA A 459 7.22 31.77 -13.38
CA ALA A 459 7.15 33.16 -12.90
C ALA A 459 7.28 33.22 -11.36
N ILE A 460 6.58 32.33 -10.66
CA ILE A 460 6.57 32.29 -9.19
C ILE A 460 7.91 31.77 -8.63
N VAL A 461 8.53 30.77 -9.29
CA VAL A 461 9.78 30.10 -8.84
C VAL A 461 10.74 29.99 -10.03
N PRO A 462 11.44 31.07 -10.40
CA PRO A 462 12.34 31.07 -11.58
C PRO A 462 13.49 30.09 -11.49
N ASP A 463 13.94 29.76 -10.29
CA ASP A 463 15.06 28.89 -9.99
C ASP A 463 14.66 27.42 -9.72
N ILE A 464 13.47 27.00 -10.14
CA ILE A 464 12.91 25.65 -9.93
C ILE A 464 13.85 24.51 -10.37
N SER A 465 14.69 24.73 -11.39
CA SER A 465 15.66 23.76 -11.87
C SER A 465 16.75 23.43 -10.85
N ARG A 466 16.97 24.29 -9.86
CA ARG A 466 17.94 24.10 -8.76
C ARG A 466 17.31 23.49 -7.51
N ARG A 467 15.96 23.40 -7.43
CA ARG A 467 15.22 22.96 -6.27
C ARG A 467 14.82 21.49 -6.34
N ASP A 468 14.78 20.84 -5.18
CA ASP A 468 14.05 19.59 -5.01
C ASP A 468 12.56 19.92 -4.83
N VAL A 469 11.74 19.40 -5.73
CA VAL A 469 10.30 19.69 -5.77
C VAL A 469 9.52 18.58 -5.08
N TYR A 470 8.69 18.97 -4.13
CA TYR A 470 7.74 18.12 -3.43
C TYR A 470 6.33 18.57 -3.75
N VAL A 471 5.47 17.65 -4.18
CA VAL A 471 4.08 17.96 -4.54
C VAL A 471 3.13 17.08 -3.77
N SER A 472 2.19 17.67 -3.04
CA SER A 472 1.20 16.95 -2.24
C SER A 472 -0.20 17.51 -2.45
N GLY A 473 -1.19 16.62 -2.66
CA GLY A 473 -2.57 17.01 -2.86
C GLY A 473 -3.39 16.09 -3.75
N PRO A 474 -4.52 16.56 -4.30
CA PRO A 474 -5.37 15.79 -5.19
C PRO A 474 -4.61 15.28 -6.44
N PRO A 475 -4.95 14.09 -6.97
CA PRO A 475 -4.22 13.49 -8.10
C PRO A 475 -4.11 14.38 -9.33
N GLY A 476 -5.15 15.16 -9.65
CA GLY A 476 -5.16 16.08 -10.77
C GLY A 476 -4.07 17.16 -10.62
N LEU A 477 -4.01 17.81 -9.46
CA LEU A 477 -2.99 18.81 -9.14
C LEU A 477 -1.58 18.21 -9.16
N VAL A 478 -1.37 17.08 -8.45
CA VAL A 478 -0.06 16.43 -8.38
C VAL A 478 0.46 16.07 -9.76
N ASN A 479 -0.42 15.59 -10.66
CA ASN A 479 -0.02 15.24 -12.01
C ASN A 479 0.31 16.49 -12.85
N SER A 480 -0.52 17.54 -12.81
CA SER A 480 -0.31 18.81 -13.53
C SER A 480 0.98 19.48 -13.11
N VAL A 481 1.14 19.75 -11.81
CA VAL A 481 2.36 20.40 -11.27
C VAL A 481 3.60 19.55 -11.52
N SER A 482 3.49 18.22 -11.45
CA SER A 482 4.62 17.33 -11.75
C SER A 482 5.02 17.38 -13.23
N ALA A 483 4.09 17.58 -14.15
CA ALA A 483 4.39 17.74 -15.56
C ALA A 483 5.12 19.09 -15.80
N SER A 484 4.60 20.17 -15.23
CA SER A 484 5.22 21.50 -15.28
C SER A 484 6.64 21.51 -14.69
N ALA A 485 6.82 20.90 -13.50
CA ALA A 485 8.12 20.82 -12.84
C ALA A 485 9.16 20.03 -13.66
N ARG A 486 8.75 18.95 -14.34
CA ARG A 486 9.64 18.22 -15.25
C ARG A 486 10.01 19.02 -16.48
N ALA A 487 9.05 19.70 -17.10
CA ALA A 487 9.29 20.58 -18.24
C ALA A 487 10.26 21.71 -17.88
N LEU A 488 10.21 22.20 -16.63
CA LEU A 488 11.11 23.20 -16.06
C LEU A 488 12.42 22.60 -15.52
N LYS A 489 12.70 21.32 -15.80
CA LYS A 489 13.92 20.61 -15.43
C LYS A 489 14.22 20.61 -13.91
N ALA A 490 13.16 20.46 -13.08
CA ALA A 490 13.32 20.34 -11.64
C ALA A 490 14.34 19.24 -11.29
N LYS A 491 15.24 19.50 -10.33
CA LYS A 491 16.36 18.63 -9.98
C LYS A 491 15.92 17.26 -9.48
N ARG A 492 14.90 17.24 -8.65
CA ARG A 492 14.25 16.04 -8.11
C ARG A 492 12.77 16.29 -7.93
N LEU A 493 11.94 15.28 -8.11
CA LEU A 493 10.49 15.36 -7.95
C LEU A 493 9.98 14.25 -7.05
N THR A 494 9.40 14.61 -5.91
CA THR A 494 8.76 13.71 -4.97
C THR A 494 7.26 14.03 -4.88
N LYS A 495 6.40 13.02 -4.82
CA LYS A 495 4.95 13.18 -4.92
C LYS A 495 4.24 12.48 -3.80
N ASP A 496 3.22 13.12 -3.27
CA ASP A 496 2.24 12.52 -2.38
C ASP A 496 0.82 12.78 -2.91
N TYR A 497 0.01 11.72 -2.96
CA TYR A 497 -1.31 11.80 -3.58
C TYR A 497 -2.39 11.65 -2.53
N PHE A 498 -3.19 12.68 -2.35
CA PHE A 498 -4.40 12.64 -1.54
C PHE A 498 -5.58 12.23 -2.42
N SER A 499 -5.86 10.95 -2.50
CA SER A 499 -7.11 10.49 -3.08
C SER A 499 -8.22 10.85 -2.09
N GLY A 500 -8.90 11.96 -2.37
CA GLY A 500 -10.00 12.44 -1.54
C GLY A 500 -11.17 11.46 -1.56
N TYR A 501 -11.31 10.72 -0.49
CA TYR A 501 -12.45 9.84 -0.27
C TYR A 501 -13.43 10.48 0.71
#